data_3da9da0dc9bf74eb94031c0498bb4f2f
#
_entry.id   3da9da0dc9bf74eb94031c0498bb4f2f
#
_cell.length_a   1.000
_cell.length_b   1.000
_cell.length_c   1.000
_cell.angle_alpha   90.00
_cell.angle_beta   90.00
_cell.angle_gamma   90.00
#
_symmetry.space_group_name_H-M   'P 1'
#
loop_
_entity.id
_entity.type
_entity.pdbx_description
1 polymer ?
#
loop_
_entity_poly.entity_id
_entity_poly.type
_entity_poly.pdbx_seq_one_letter_code
_entity_poly.pdbx_strand_id
1 'polypeptide(L)'
;MKKVTLFSLSTCASCKGVKKFLADNAIPYTLIEVDTLESGEQWLMTKELTRHNPQATYPTVVVEEVIRGYDIETLRSMLLDQGP
;
A
#
# COMPACT_ATOMS: atom_id res chain seq x y z
N MET A 1 14.80 0.78 -0.69
CA MET A 1 13.83 0.81 -1.78
C MET A 1 12.42 0.78 -1.19
N LYS A 2 11.52 1.61 -1.72
CA LYS A 2 10.17 1.72 -1.16
C LYS A 2 9.15 1.04 -2.05
N LYS A 3 8.20 0.36 -1.44
CA LYS A 3 7.08 -0.24 -2.14
C LYS A 3 5.85 0.59 -1.87
N VAL A 4 5.19 1.03 -2.93
CA VAL A 4 3.97 1.84 -2.84
C VAL A 4 2.80 0.98 -3.29
N THR A 5 1.76 0.90 -2.47
CA THR A 5 0.53 0.17 -2.77
C THR A 5 -0.65 1.13 -2.65
N LEU A 6 -1.48 1.16 -3.69
CA LEU A 6 -2.70 1.98 -3.69
C LEU A 6 -3.92 1.06 -3.61
N PHE A 7 -4.68 1.22 -2.53
CA PHE A 7 -5.99 0.59 -2.40
C PHE A 7 -7.04 1.54 -2.95
N SER A 8 -7.81 1.09 -3.93
CA SER A 8 -8.67 1.93 -4.74
C SER A 8 -9.99 1.23 -5.02
N LEU A 9 -10.99 2.03 -5.42
CA LEU A 9 -12.24 1.53 -5.99
C LEU A 9 -12.33 2.04 -7.42
N SER A 10 -12.87 1.23 -8.34
CA SER A 10 -12.93 1.59 -9.75
C SER A 10 -13.81 2.83 -10.01
N THR A 11 -14.77 3.09 -9.13
CA THR A 11 -15.71 4.21 -9.25
C THR A 11 -15.31 5.43 -8.40
N CYS A 12 -14.16 5.41 -7.76
CA CYS A 12 -13.72 6.45 -6.84
C CYS A 12 -13.01 7.59 -7.58
N ALA A 13 -13.58 8.78 -7.57
CA ALA A 13 -12.99 9.95 -8.23
C ALA A 13 -11.67 10.37 -7.58
N SER A 14 -11.61 10.36 -6.25
CA SER A 14 -10.39 10.69 -5.50
C SER A 14 -9.27 9.71 -5.80
N CYS A 15 -9.60 8.43 -5.98
CA CYS A 15 -8.62 7.41 -6.35
C CYS A 15 -8.00 7.71 -7.71
N LYS A 16 -8.80 8.20 -8.67
CA LYS A 16 -8.29 8.61 -9.99
C LYS A 16 -7.27 9.73 -9.87
N GLY A 17 -7.52 10.68 -8.98
CA GLY A 17 -6.58 11.76 -8.71
C GLY A 17 -5.25 11.27 -8.17
N VAL A 18 -5.28 10.31 -7.26
CA VAL A 18 -4.06 9.70 -6.71
C VAL A 18 -3.30 8.94 -7.79
N LYS A 19 -4.00 8.17 -8.62
CA LYS A 19 -3.36 7.45 -9.74
C LYS A 19 -2.65 8.42 -10.67
N LYS A 20 -3.30 9.53 -11.00
CA LYS A 20 -2.71 10.56 -11.85
C LYS A 20 -1.47 11.18 -11.21
N PHE A 21 -1.55 11.50 -9.93
CA PHE A 21 -0.42 12.06 -9.19
C PHE A 21 0.78 11.11 -9.21
N LEU A 22 0.56 9.83 -8.94
CA LEU A 22 1.65 8.84 -8.96
C LEU A 22 2.26 8.69 -10.34
N ALA A 23 1.42 8.67 -11.38
CA ALA A 23 1.89 8.56 -12.76
C ALA A 23 2.67 9.81 -13.19
N ASP A 24 2.15 11.00 -12.88
CA ASP A 24 2.79 12.27 -13.25
C ASP A 24 4.16 12.44 -12.59
N ASN A 25 4.36 11.83 -11.43
CA ASN A 25 5.63 11.90 -10.71
C ASN A 25 6.50 10.67 -10.92
N ALA A 26 6.14 9.81 -11.88
CA ALA A 26 6.87 8.58 -12.23
C ALA A 26 7.13 7.70 -11.01
N ILE A 27 6.16 7.60 -10.11
CA ILE A 27 6.25 6.76 -8.92
C ILE A 27 5.65 5.39 -9.24
N PRO A 28 6.45 4.31 -9.27
CA PRO A 28 5.90 2.97 -9.48
C PRO A 28 5.06 2.55 -8.27
N TYR A 29 3.92 1.91 -8.53
CA TYR A 29 3.04 1.48 -7.46
C TYR A 29 2.29 0.20 -7.87
N THR A 30 1.80 -0.51 -6.85
CA THR A 30 0.92 -1.65 -7.04
C THR A 30 -0.51 -1.16 -6.86
N LEU A 31 -1.36 -1.40 -7.85
CA LEU A 31 -2.77 -1.02 -7.79
C LEU A 31 -3.62 -2.20 -7.31
N ILE A 32 -4.43 -1.96 -6.28
CA ILE A 32 -5.40 -2.94 -5.81
C ILE A 32 -6.77 -2.29 -5.87
N GLU A 33 -7.56 -2.59 -6.90
CA GLU A 33 -8.95 -2.14 -7.03
C GLU A 33 -9.84 -3.20 -6.39
N VAL A 34 -10.20 -2.97 -5.14
CA VAL A 34 -10.83 -3.98 -4.30
C VAL A 34 -12.17 -4.42 -4.85
N ASP A 35 -12.95 -3.50 -5.44
CA ASP A 35 -14.28 -3.83 -5.98
C ASP A 35 -14.25 -4.69 -7.25
N THR A 36 -13.09 -4.81 -7.90
CA THR A 36 -12.97 -5.64 -9.11
C THR A 36 -12.42 -7.04 -8.82
N LEU A 37 -12.07 -7.32 -7.56
CA LEU A 37 -11.54 -8.61 -7.16
C LEU A 37 -12.66 -9.61 -6.90
N GLU A 38 -12.33 -10.90 -6.97
CA GLU A 38 -13.26 -11.96 -6.55
C GLU A 38 -13.48 -11.89 -5.04
N SER A 39 -14.63 -12.42 -4.57
CA SER A 39 -15.04 -12.24 -3.18
C SER A 39 -14.00 -12.65 -2.14
N GLY A 40 -13.30 -13.77 -2.36
CA GLY A 40 -12.25 -14.23 -1.45
C GLY A 40 -11.08 -13.25 -1.40
N GLU A 41 -10.67 -12.73 -2.56
CA GLU A 41 -9.59 -11.75 -2.65
C GLU A 41 -10.02 -10.41 -2.09
N GLN A 42 -11.27 -9.99 -2.31
CA GLN A 42 -11.81 -8.77 -1.70
C GLN A 42 -11.70 -8.82 -0.19
N TRP A 43 -12.06 -9.97 0.39
CA TRP A 43 -12.00 -10.14 1.84
C TRP A 43 -10.57 -10.03 2.35
N LEU A 44 -9.62 -10.69 1.69
CA LEU A 44 -8.21 -10.65 2.05
C LEU A 44 -7.64 -9.24 1.94
N MET A 45 -7.94 -8.54 0.83
CA MET A 45 -7.42 -7.20 0.61
C MET A 45 -8.07 -6.18 1.55
N THR A 46 -9.34 -6.38 1.90
CA THR A 46 -10.01 -5.53 2.90
C THR A 46 -9.36 -5.70 4.28
N LYS A 47 -9.01 -6.92 4.65
CA LYS A 47 -8.27 -7.16 5.90
C LYS A 47 -6.92 -6.46 5.87
N GLU A 48 -6.19 -6.57 4.76
CA GLU A 48 -4.89 -5.92 4.61
C GLU A 48 -5.02 -4.40 4.69
N LEU A 49 -6.02 -3.84 4.01
CA LEU A 49 -6.31 -2.41 4.07
C LEU A 49 -6.61 -1.98 5.50
N THR A 50 -7.47 -2.71 6.21
CA THR A 50 -7.87 -2.38 7.58
C THR A 50 -6.68 -2.43 8.54
N ARG A 51 -5.71 -3.29 8.27
CA ARG A 51 -4.49 -3.36 9.07
C ARG A 51 -3.70 -2.06 9.01
N HIS A 52 -3.66 -1.42 7.84
CA HIS A 52 -2.95 -0.15 7.64
C HIS A 52 -3.84 1.06 7.92
N ASN A 53 -5.13 0.94 7.65
CA ASN A 53 -6.10 2.02 7.85
C ASN A 53 -7.37 1.43 8.46
N PRO A 54 -7.52 1.51 9.80
CA PRO A 54 -8.68 0.92 10.48
C PRO A 54 -10.03 1.45 10.00
N GLN A 55 -10.07 2.65 9.41
CA GLN A 55 -11.31 3.20 8.86
C GLN A 55 -11.67 2.60 7.50
N ALA A 56 -10.73 1.90 6.87
CA ALA A 56 -10.93 1.24 5.58
C ALA A 56 -11.52 2.18 4.52
N THR A 57 -11.00 3.39 4.43
CA THR A 57 -11.45 4.40 3.45
C THR A 57 -10.62 4.33 2.18
N TYR A 58 -11.15 4.90 1.09
CA TYR A 58 -10.46 4.95 -0.19
C TYR A 58 -10.31 6.40 -0.64
N PRO A 59 -9.18 6.77 -1.27
CA PRO A 59 -8.01 5.92 -1.48
C PRO A 59 -7.16 5.76 -0.23
N THR A 60 -6.42 4.66 -0.14
CA THR A 60 -5.39 4.48 0.88
C THR A 60 -4.08 4.14 0.19
N VAL A 61 -3.03 4.91 0.48
CA VAL A 61 -1.69 4.69 -0.07
C VAL A 61 -0.80 4.18 1.06
N VAL A 62 -0.23 3.00 0.84
CA VAL A 62 0.69 2.40 1.81
C VAL A 62 2.09 2.45 1.22
N VAL A 63 3.01 3.07 1.96
CA VAL A 63 4.42 3.16 1.57
C VAL A 63 5.23 2.33 2.54
N GLU A 64 5.85 1.27 2.04
CA GLU A 64 6.63 0.35 2.86
C GLU A 64 8.09 0.35 2.41
N GLU A 65 8.99 0.28 3.39
CA GLU A 65 10.40 0.13 3.10
C GLU A 65 10.69 -1.32 2.79
N VAL A 66 11.28 -1.58 1.63
CA VAL A 66 11.62 -2.94 1.19
C VAL A 66 13.13 -3.11 1.28
N ILE A 67 13.57 -4.12 2.03
CA ILE A 67 14.96 -4.47 2.17
C ILE A 67 15.29 -5.54 1.14
N ARG A 68 16.29 -5.28 0.29
CA ARG A 68 16.77 -6.25 -0.68
C ARG A 68 18.07 -6.86 -0.22
N GLY A 69 18.14 -8.17 -0.25
CA GLY A 69 19.33 -8.90 0.11
C GLY A 69 19.62 -8.83 1.60
N TYR A 70 20.88 -9.03 1.94
CA TYR A 70 21.30 -9.09 3.33
C TYR A 70 21.97 -7.78 3.73
N ASP A 71 21.23 -6.96 4.48
CA ASP A 71 21.73 -5.70 5.02
C ASP A 71 21.45 -5.68 6.52
N ILE A 72 22.45 -6.08 7.29
CA ILE A 72 22.27 -6.26 8.73
C ILE A 72 22.06 -4.94 9.47
N GLU A 73 22.64 -3.86 8.97
CA GLU A 73 22.46 -2.54 9.64
C GLU A 73 21.03 -2.05 9.45
N THR A 74 20.51 -2.14 8.23
CA THR A 74 19.13 -1.75 7.96
C THR A 74 18.15 -2.65 8.71
N LEU A 75 18.38 -3.96 8.70
CA LEU A 75 17.52 -4.90 9.44
C LEU A 75 17.54 -4.61 10.93
N ARG A 76 18.72 -4.35 11.48
CA ARG A 76 18.86 -4.02 12.89
C ARG A 76 18.10 -2.75 13.23
N SER A 77 18.26 -1.71 12.42
CA SER A 77 17.56 -0.44 12.62
C SER A 77 16.05 -0.63 12.60
N MET A 78 15.52 -1.34 11.59
CA MET A 78 14.08 -1.54 11.46
C MET A 78 13.48 -2.42 12.55
N LEU A 79 14.23 -3.43 13.02
CA LEU A 79 13.70 -4.37 14.00
C LEU A 79 13.94 -3.93 15.44
N LEU A 80 15.06 -3.28 15.72
CA LEU A 80 15.40 -2.88 17.09
C LEU A 80 14.91 -1.49 17.46
N ASP A 81 14.85 -0.58 16.49
CA ASP A 81 14.38 0.78 16.74
C ASP A 81 12.85 0.85 16.86
N GLN A 82 12.15 -0.24 16.62
CA GLN A 82 10.71 -0.34 16.86
C GLN A 82 10.38 -0.71 18.30
N GLY A 83 11.37 -0.87 19.13
CA GLY A 83 11.17 -1.18 20.52
C GLY A 83 10.34 -0.12 21.23
N PRO A 84 9.72 -0.48 22.33
CA PRO A 84 8.89 0.45 23.09
C PRO A 84 9.68 1.62 23.61
#